data_dd07c1009ad6ddfc29f9c152dfe18d0e
#
_entry.id   dd07c1009ad6ddfc29f9c152dfe18d0e
#
_cell.length_a   1.000
_cell.length_b   1.000
_cell.length_c   1.000
_cell.angle_alpha   90.00
_cell.angle_beta   90.00
_cell.angle_gamma   90.00
#
_symmetry.space_group_name_H-M   'P 1'
#
loop_
_entity.id
_entity.type
_entity.pdbx_description
1 polymer ?
#
loop_
_entity_poly.entity_id
_entity_poly.type
_entity_poly.pdbx_seq_one_letter_code
_entity_poly.pdbx_strand_id
1 'polypeptide(L)'
;MVITRTREELYKTLKEFSKLPGKLALVPTMGNLHDGHLSLIKLAKLKASKTIATIFVNPLQFGKNEDFKKYPRTEELDIEKLKKEHCDILFIPRNIEEVFSKIEKLKTLDSGSLGSELCGKIRPGHFDGVLTVVNRLFELINPDVAVFGAKDYQQQFLIKKMAISLHP
;
A
#
# COMPACT_ATOMS: atom_id res chain seq x y z
N MET A 1 -9.91 -3.93 15.22
CA MET A 1 -9.35 -4.02 13.85
C MET A 1 -10.07 -5.12 13.08
N VAL A 2 -10.66 -4.78 11.93
CA VAL A 2 -11.27 -5.73 10.98
C VAL A 2 -10.18 -6.20 10.01
N ILE A 3 -10.03 -7.52 9.82
CA ILE A 3 -9.07 -8.08 8.87
C ILE A 3 -9.85 -8.56 7.65
N THR A 4 -9.45 -8.15 6.46
CA THR A 4 -10.04 -8.52 5.19
C THR A 4 -9.00 -9.18 4.29
N ARG A 5 -9.39 -10.23 3.57
CA ARG A 5 -8.47 -11.03 2.75
C ARG A 5 -8.87 -11.11 1.29
N THR A 6 -10.11 -10.77 1.00
CA THR A 6 -10.63 -10.72 -0.36
C THR A 6 -11.11 -9.30 -0.69
N ARG A 7 -11.19 -9.00 -1.98
CA ARG A 7 -11.75 -7.73 -2.48
C ARG A 7 -13.18 -7.53 -2.03
N GLU A 8 -13.97 -8.60 -2.00
CA GLU A 8 -15.37 -8.56 -1.57
C GLU A 8 -15.48 -8.19 -0.08
N GLU A 9 -14.68 -8.85 0.79
CA GLU A 9 -14.61 -8.51 2.22
C GLU A 9 -14.18 -7.06 2.43
N LEU A 10 -13.17 -6.60 1.67
CA LEU A 10 -12.70 -5.23 1.72
C LEU A 10 -13.81 -4.24 1.36
N TYR A 11 -14.49 -4.43 0.24
CA TYR A 11 -15.59 -3.55 -0.19
C TYR A 11 -16.75 -3.52 0.80
N LYS A 12 -17.13 -4.67 1.35
CA LYS A 12 -18.16 -4.74 2.38
C LYS A 12 -17.75 -3.95 3.63
N THR A 13 -16.51 -4.11 4.07
CA THR A 13 -15.97 -3.40 5.24
C THR A 13 -15.92 -1.90 4.98
N LEU A 14 -15.37 -1.47 3.83
CA LEU A 14 -15.29 -0.04 3.47
C LEU A 14 -16.68 0.59 3.38
N LYS A 15 -17.67 -0.11 2.86
CA LYS A 15 -19.06 0.35 2.81
C LYS A 15 -19.67 0.56 4.21
N GLU A 16 -19.36 -0.30 5.17
CA GLU A 16 -19.80 -0.09 6.56
C GLU A 16 -19.08 1.11 7.19
N PHE A 17 -17.77 1.22 6.99
CA PHE A 17 -16.98 2.34 7.51
C PHE A 17 -17.32 3.69 6.86
N SER A 18 -17.80 3.71 5.61
CA SER A 18 -18.23 4.94 4.94
C SER A 18 -19.49 5.57 5.56
N LYS A 19 -20.29 4.79 6.28
CA LYS A 19 -21.46 5.29 7.04
C LYS A 19 -21.04 6.09 8.28
N LEU A 20 -19.82 5.91 8.76
CA LEU A 20 -19.26 6.63 9.90
C LEU A 20 -18.67 7.97 9.41
N PRO A 21 -18.83 9.05 10.16
CA PRO A 21 -18.26 10.35 9.78
C PRO A 21 -16.73 10.33 9.79
N GLY A 22 -16.15 11.26 9.03
CA GLY A 22 -14.73 11.53 9.01
C GLY A 22 -13.97 10.80 7.91
N LYS A 23 -12.69 11.15 7.79
CA LYS A 23 -11.77 10.73 6.73
C LYS A 23 -11.20 9.33 6.96
N LEU A 24 -10.82 8.67 5.88
CA LEU A 24 -10.08 7.40 5.85
C LEU A 24 -8.63 7.65 5.44
N ALA A 25 -7.67 7.21 6.27
CA ALA A 25 -6.26 7.23 5.93
C ALA A 25 -5.75 5.82 5.60
N LEU A 26 -4.97 5.72 4.52
CA LEU A 26 -4.32 4.50 4.06
C LEU A 26 -2.83 4.51 4.40
N VAL A 27 -2.32 3.40 4.93
CA VAL A 27 -0.88 3.13 5.12
C VAL A 27 -0.51 1.84 4.37
N PRO A 28 0.00 1.94 3.13
CA PRO A 28 0.42 0.76 2.38
C PRO A 28 1.72 0.20 2.93
N THR A 29 1.79 -1.12 3.13
CA THR A 29 3.00 -1.83 3.54
C THR A 29 3.15 -3.17 2.82
N MET A 30 4.34 -3.74 2.91
CA MET A 30 4.60 -5.12 2.48
C MET A 30 4.73 -6.10 3.66
N GLY A 31 4.36 -5.68 4.88
CA GLY A 31 4.58 -6.46 6.10
C GLY A 31 5.99 -6.31 6.67
N ASN A 32 6.37 -7.22 7.59
CA ASN A 32 7.59 -7.13 8.39
C ASN A 32 7.70 -5.78 9.10
N LEU A 33 6.63 -5.42 9.80
CA LEU A 33 6.46 -4.09 10.37
C LEU A 33 7.47 -3.81 11.49
N HIS A 34 7.98 -2.62 11.51
CA HIS A 34 8.87 -2.07 12.54
C HIS A 34 8.37 -0.69 12.99
N ASP A 35 9.03 -0.08 13.97
CA ASP A 35 8.60 1.20 14.58
C ASP A 35 8.39 2.32 13.55
N GLY A 36 9.16 2.33 12.47
CA GLY A 36 8.95 3.26 11.36
C GLY A 36 7.58 3.11 10.70
N HIS A 37 7.10 1.88 10.47
CA HIS A 37 5.75 1.63 9.96
C HIS A 37 4.68 2.02 10.99
N LEU A 38 4.91 1.70 12.27
CA LEU A 38 3.97 2.03 13.34
C LEU A 38 3.84 3.55 13.54
N SER A 39 4.91 4.31 13.34
CA SER A 39 4.85 5.78 13.34
C SER A 39 3.95 6.33 12.21
N LEU A 40 3.89 5.66 11.06
CA LEU A 40 2.98 6.04 9.97
C LEU A 40 1.51 5.78 10.35
N ILE A 41 1.22 4.69 11.05
CA ILE A 41 -0.13 4.43 11.59
C ILE A 41 -0.54 5.53 12.58
N LYS A 42 0.37 5.91 13.50
CA LYS A 42 0.13 7.01 14.44
C LYS A 42 -0.14 8.34 13.71
N LEU A 43 0.66 8.64 12.69
CA LEU A 43 0.46 9.82 11.85
C LEU A 43 -0.87 9.78 11.08
N ALA A 44 -1.24 8.63 10.53
CA ALA A 44 -2.52 8.42 9.84
C ALA A 44 -3.70 8.73 10.76
N LYS A 45 -3.66 8.28 12.02
CA LYS A 45 -4.69 8.56 13.05
C LYS A 45 -4.79 10.04 13.43
N LEU A 46 -3.71 10.81 13.30
CA LEU A 46 -3.76 12.27 13.49
C LEU A 46 -4.39 12.99 12.30
N LYS A 47 -4.43 12.37 11.11
CA LYS A 47 -4.94 12.97 9.87
C LYS A 47 -6.35 12.52 9.52
N ALA A 48 -6.80 11.40 10.07
CA ALA A 48 -8.10 10.81 9.76
C ALA A 48 -8.67 10.07 10.96
N SER A 49 -10.00 9.99 11.01
CA SER A 49 -10.73 9.28 12.08
C SER A 49 -10.77 7.77 11.88
N LYS A 50 -10.45 7.30 10.67
CA LYS A 50 -10.44 5.87 10.29
C LYS A 50 -9.13 5.57 9.59
N THR A 51 -8.54 4.41 9.91
CA THR A 51 -7.25 3.99 9.36
C THR A 51 -7.35 2.61 8.74
N ILE A 52 -6.74 2.46 7.58
CA ILE A 52 -6.54 1.17 6.93
C ILE A 52 -5.06 0.96 6.64
N ALA A 53 -4.52 -0.17 7.07
CA ALA A 53 -3.22 -0.65 6.62
C ALA A 53 -3.39 -1.75 5.57
N THR A 54 -2.41 -1.90 4.69
CA THR A 54 -2.33 -3.07 3.81
C THR A 54 -1.03 -3.82 4.07
N ILE A 55 -1.07 -5.15 3.96
CA ILE A 55 0.12 -6.00 3.91
C ILE A 55 0.06 -6.77 2.60
N PHE A 56 0.81 -6.31 1.61
CA PHE A 56 0.87 -6.96 0.30
C PHE A 56 2.28 -6.91 -0.27
N VAL A 57 2.94 -8.07 -0.34
CA VAL A 57 4.25 -8.19 -0.98
C VAL A 57 4.00 -8.19 -2.50
N ASN A 58 4.25 -7.03 -3.12
CA ASN A 58 3.95 -6.80 -4.52
C ASN A 58 5.03 -7.38 -5.43
N PRO A 59 4.76 -8.41 -6.24
CA PRO A 59 5.77 -9.01 -7.10
C PRO A 59 6.25 -8.08 -8.22
N LEU A 60 5.44 -7.10 -8.64
CA LEU A 60 5.75 -6.21 -9.75
C LEU A 60 6.94 -5.27 -9.49
N GLN A 61 7.28 -5.04 -8.22
CA GLN A 61 8.38 -4.16 -7.85
C GLN A 61 9.71 -4.89 -7.60
N PHE A 62 9.73 -6.22 -7.76
CA PHE A 62 10.94 -7.03 -7.63
C PHE A 62 11.57 -7.28 -8.99
N GLY A 63 12.86 -6.93 -9.09
CA GLY A 63 13.66 -7.19 -10.28
C GLY A 63 14.04 -8.67 -10.41
N LYS A 64 14.56 -9.06 -11.60
CA LYS A 64 14.98 -10.45 -11.88
C LYS A 64 16.00 -11.01 -10.88
N ASN A 65 16.82 -10.15 -10.28
CA ASN A 65 17.88 -10.52 -9.33
C ASN A 65 17.45 -10.34 -7.87
N GLU A 66 16.21 -9.92 -7.61
CA GLU A 66 15.66 -9.74 -6.27
C GLU A 66 14.82 -10.95 -5.89
N ASP A 67 15.08 -11.53 -4.71
CA ASP A 67 14.38 -12.74 -4.27
C ASP A 67 13.06 -12.39 -3.57
N PHE A 68 12.01 -12.27 -4.38
CA PHE A 68 10.64 -12.11 -3.89
C PHE A 68 10.21 -13.18 -2.88
N LYS A 69 10.72 -14.42 -3.06
CA LYS A 69 10.35 -15.54 -2.18
C LYS A 69 10.95 -15.41 -0.78
N LYS A 70 12.12 -14.77 -0.66
CA LYS A 70 12.81 -14.54 0.63
C LYS A 70 12.31 -13.31 1.37
N TYR A 71 11.41 -12.52 0.78
CA TYR A 71 10.86 -11.36 1.48
C TYR A 71 10.18 -11.83 2.79
N PRO A 72 10.51 -11.21 3.95
CA PRO A 72 9.99 -11.64 5.24
C PRO A 72 8.46 -11.58 5.29
N ARG A 73 7.85 -12.63 5.80
CA ARG A 73 6.39 -12.72 6.02
C ARG A 73 6.15 -13.03 7.48
N THR A 74 5.78 -11.99 8.23
CA THR A 74 5.59 -12.03 9.69
C THR A 74 4.16 -11.64 10.05
N GLU A 75 3.17 -12.20 9.33
CA GLU A 75 1.78 -11.77 9.36
C GLU A 75 1.21 -11.70 10.78
N GLU A 76 1.40 -12.73 11.60
CA GLU A 76 0.84 -12.78 12.97
C GLU A 76 1.41 -11.64 13.84
N LEU A 77 2.73 -11.43 13.79
CA LEU A 77 3.40 -10.35 14.52
C LEU A 77 2.96 -8.97 14.01
N ASP A 78 2.77 -8.83 12.71
CA ASP A 78 2.32 -7.59 12.09
C ASP A 78 0.88 -7.25 12.51
N ILE A 79 0.00 -8.26 12.55
CA ILE A 79 -1.38 -8.13 13.05
C ILE A 79 -1.38 -7.66 14.51
N GLU A 80 -0.56 -8.26 15.37
CA GLU A 80 -0.46 -7.86 16.77
C GLU A 80 0.00 -6.40 16.93
N LYS A 81 1.02 -6.01 16.16
CA LYS A 81 1.54 -4.63 16.16
C LYS A 81 0.45 -3.62 15.74
N LEU A 82 -0.26 -3.91 14.64
CA LEU A 82 -1.33 -3.03 14.15
C LEU A 82 -2.52 -2.96 15.11
N LYS A 83 -2.85 -4.06 15.80
CA LYS A 83 -3.87 -4.07 16.87
C LYS A 83 -3.48 -3.17 18.03
N LYS A 84 -2.21 -3.21 18.48
CA LYS A 84 -1.68 -2.35 19.54
C LYS A 84 -1.74 -0.87 19.18
N GLU A 85 -1.52 -0.54 17.90
CA GLU A 85 -1.65 0.83 17.39
C GLU A 85 -3.11 1.22 17.08
N HIS A 86 -4.09 0.35 17.38
CA HIS A 86 -5.52 0.58 17.13
C HIS A 86 -5.83 0.95 15.67
N CYS A 87 -5.18 0.27 14.71
CA CYS A 87 -5.57 0.35 13.31
C CYS A 87 -6.98 -0.21 13.14
N ASP A 88 -7.85 0.44 12.34
CA ASP A 88 -9.25 0.03 12.23
C ASP A 88 -9.46 -1.12 11.26
N ILE A 89 -8.81 -1.07 10.10
CA ILE A 89 -8.93 -2.07 9.03
C ILE A 89 -7.54 -2.53 8.61
N LEU A 90 -7.39 -3.82 8.35
CA LEU A 90 -6.21 -4.41 7.76
C LEU A 90 -6.60 -5.24 6.54
N PHE A 91 -6.07 -4.87 5.37
CA PHE A 91 -6.23 -5.65 4.15
C PHE A 91 -4.97 -6.49 3.88
N ILE A 92 -5.13 -7.83 3.93
CA ILE A 92 -4.09 -8.80 3.60
C ILE A 92 -4.63 -9.67 2.46
N PRO A 93 -4.44 -9.30 1.20
CA PRO A 93 -4.98 -10.06 0.07
C PRO A 93 -4.42 -11.50 0.06
N ARG A 94 -5.29 -12.49 -0.16
CA ARG A 94 -4.91 -13.92 -0.21
C ARG A 94 -3.93 -14.22 -1.34
N ASN A 95 -4.11 -13.51 -2.44
CA ASN A 95 -3.31 -13.66 -3.66
C ASN A 95 -3.29 -12.34 -4.42
N ILE A 96 -2.54 -12.32 -5.51
CA ILE A 96 -2.37 -11.12 -6.34
C ILE A 96 -3.67 -10.72 -7.08
N GLU A 97 -4.57 -11.67 -7.37
CA GLU A 97 -5.84 -11.42 -8.06
C GLU A 97 -6.80 -10.59 -7.19
N GLU A 98 -6.65 -10.62 -5.88
CA GLU A 98 -7.42 -9.75 -4.98
C GLU A 98 -7.05 -8.26 -5.13
N VAL A 99 -5.82 -8.00 -5.57
CA VAL A 99 -5.36 -6.63 -5.88
C VAL A 99 -5.56 -6.35 -7.38
N PHE A 100 -5.10 -7.24 -8.26
CA PHE A 100 -5.15 -7.08 -9.72
C PHE A 100 -6.06 -8.12 -10.33
N SER A 101 -7.21 -7.73 -10.86
CA SER A 101 -8.21 -8.68 -11.38
C SER A 101 -7.77 -9.52 -12.59
N LYS A 102 -6.75 -9.09 -13.34
CA LYS A 102 -6.18 -9.81 -14.50
C LYS A 102 -4.74 -9.36 -14.71
N ILE A 103 -3.78 -10.08 -14.16
CA ILE A 103 -2.36 -9.75 -14.26
C ILE A 103 -1.88 -9.76 -15.72
N GLU A 104 -2.34 -10.73 -16.51
CA GLU A 104 -1.95 -10.88 -17.92
C GLU A 104 -2.28 -9.66 -18.79
N LYS A 105 -3.23 -8.82 -18.34
CA LYS A 105 -3.64 -7.60 -19.02
C LYS A 105 -3.25 -6.33 -18.22
N LEU A 106 -2.45 -6.49 -17.17
CA LEU A 106 -2.06 -5.39 -16.33
C LEU A 106 -1.07 -4.49 -17.07
N LYS A 107 -1.52 -3.29 -17.38
CA LYS A 107 -0.64 -2.23 -17.88
C LYS A 107 0.01 -1.55 -16.68
N THR A 108 1.32 -1.66 -16.56
CA THR A 108 2.08 -0.96 -15.52
C THR A 108 2.09 0.55 -15.79
N LEU A 109 2.09 1.33 -14.71
CA LEU A 109 2.29 2.76 -14.80
C LEU A 109 3.77 3.05 -15.11
N ASP A 110 3.99 4.05 -15.98
CA ASP A 110 5.33 4.54 -16.27
C ASP A 110 5.74 5.58 -15.23
N SER A 111 6.83 5.33 -14.54
CA SER A 111 7.42 6.25 -13.56
C SER A 111 8.20 7.41 -14.24
N GLY A 112 8.37 7.36 -15.55
CA GLY A 112 9.07 8.34 -16.35
C GLY A 112 10.56 8.40 -16.07
N SER A 113 11.24 9.44 -16.57
CA SER A 113 12.69 9.62 -16.43
C SER A 113 13.16 9.61 -14.97
N LEU A 114 12.38 10.18 -14.05
CA LEU A 114 12.72 10.20 -12.63
C LEU A 114 12.71 8.80 -12.00
N GLY A 115 11.89 7.89 -12.51
CA GLY A 115 11.86 6.50 -12.06
C GLY A 115 13.07 5.68 -12.50
N SER A 116 13.85 6.18 -13.46
CA SER A 116 15.08 5.55 -13.98
C SER A 116 16.37 6.11 -13.39
N GLU A 117 16.26 7.14 -12.53
CA GLU A 117 17.39 7.75 -11.85
C GLU A 117 17.57 7.23 -10.42
N LEU A 118 18.71 7.52 -9.80
CA LEU A 118 19.03 7.16 -8.40
C LEU A 118 18.76 5.68 -8.10
N CYS A 119 17.82 5.38 -7.20
CA CYS A 119 17.44 4.00 -6.86
C CYS A 119 16.89 3.23 -8.06
N GLY A 120 16.16 3.90 -8.96
CA GLY A 120 15.61 3.28 -10.16
C GLY A 120 16.68 2.83 -11.16
N LYS A 121 17.82 3.51 -11.20
CA LYS A 121 18.97 3.11 -12.03
C LYS A 121 19.54 1.75 -11.62
N ILE A 122 19.52 1.47 -10.32
CA ILE A 122 20.02 0.19 -9.75
C ILE A 122 18.93 -0.90 -9.79
N ARG A 123 17.66 -0.50 -9.78
CA ARG A 123 16.48 -1.38 -9.76
C ARG A 123 15.52 -1.06 -10.92
N PRO A 124 15.89 -1.40 -12.19
CA PRO A 124 15.05 -1.10 -13.35
C PRO A 124 13.62 -1.67 -13.21
N GLY A 125 12.61 -0.84 -13.48
CA GLY A 125 11.19 -1.23 -13.38
C GLY A 125 10.60 -1.24 -11.95
N HIS A 126 11.42 -1.04 -10.92
CA HIS A 126 10.97 -1.04 -9.53
C HIS A 126 9.86 -0.02 -9.29
N PHE A 127 10.06 1.23 -9.69
CA PHE A 127 9.09 2.28 -9.46
C PHE A 127 7.82 2.15 -10.31
N ASP A 128 7.90 1.56 -11.49
CA ASP A 128 6.72 1.23 -12.29
C ASP A 128 5.83 0.23 -11.53
N GLY A 129 6.45 -0.79 -10.92
CA GLY A 129 5.76 -1.74 -10.06
C GLY A 129 5.17 -1.09 -8.82
N VAL A 130 5.91 -0.18 -8.16
CA VAL A 130 5.43 0.56 -6.98
C VAL A 130 4.25 1.45 -7.32
N LEU A 131 4.35 2.26 -8.37
CA LEU A 131 3.27 3.16 -8.77
C LEU A 131 2.01 2.38 -9.17
N THR A 132 2.19 1.27 -9.87
CA THR A 132 1.09 0.41 -10.29
C THR A 132 0.33 -0.15 -9.10
N VAL A 133 1.00 -0.69 -8.08
CA VAL A 133 0.32 -1.24 -6.91
C VAL A 133 -0.32 -0.15 -6.05
N VAL A 134 0.37 0.98 -5.84
CA VAL A 134 -0.18 2.07 -5.03
C VAL A 134 -1.41 2.68 -5.69
N ASN A 135 -1.37 2.93 -7.01
CA ASN A 135 -2.54 3.37 -7.77
C ASN A 135 -3.70 2.40 -7.60
N ARG A 136 -3.41 1.10 -7.72
CA ARG A 136 -4.46 0.08 -7.56
C ARG A 136 -5.05 0.05 -6.15
N LEU A 137 -4.24 0.22 -5.12
CA LEU A 137 -4.73 0.35 -3.75
C LEU A 137 -5.59 1.61 -3.56
N PHE A 138 -5.23 2.72 -4.19
CA PHE A 138 -6.06 3.94 -4.18
C PHE A 138 -7.42 3.69 -4.85
N GLU A 139 -7.46 3.02 -6.01
CA GLU A 139 -8.71 2.65 -6.67
C GLU A 139 -9.60 1.71 -5.84
N LEU A 140 -9.00 0.75 -5.13
CA LEU A 140 -9.72 -0.23 -4.32
C LEU A 140 -10.27 0.36 -3.02
N ILE A 141 -9.51 1.26 -2.39
CA ILE A 141 -9.77 1.74 -1.03
C ILE A 141 -10.40 3.14 -1.05
N ASN A 142 -10.08 3.94 -2.06
CA ASN A 142 -10.49 5.34 -2.20
C ASN A 142 -10.24 6.15 -0.92
N PRO A 143 -8.98 6.25 -0.44
CA PRO A 143 -8.66 6.94 0.81
C PRO A 143 -8.68 8.46 0.63
N ASP A 144 -9.06 9.21 1.67
CA ASP A 144 -8.93 10.68 1.71
C ASP A 144 -7.47 11.12 1.94
N VAL A 145 -6.67 10.28 2.59
CA VAL A 145 -5.26 10.52 2.92
C VAL A 145 -4.46 9.25 2.74
N ALA A 146 -3.27 9.35 2.18
CA ALA A 146 -2.31 8.25 2.15
C ALA A 146 -0.99 8.68 2.82
N VAL A 147 -0.43 7.80 3.67
CA VAL A 147 0.75 8.12 4.48
C VAL A 147 1.90 7.21 4.09
N PHE A 148 3.03 7.81 3.74
CA PHE A 148 4.26 7.13 3.31
C PHE A 148 5.47 7.60 4.10
N GLY A 149 6.45 6.72 4.29
CA GLY A 149 7.69 7.06 4.97
C GLY A 149 8.60 7.96 4.14
N ALA A 150 9.16 9.01 4.75
CA ALA A 150 10.10 9.91 4.09
C ALA A 150 11.48 9.27 3.83
N LYS A 151 11.77 8.12 4.43
CA LYS A 151 13.01 7.36 4.20
C LYS A 151 13.19 7.02 2.72
N ASP A 152 12.13 6.59 2.05
CA ASP A 152 12.11 6.27 0.62
C ASP A 152 11.66 7.50 -0.18
N TYR A 153 12.44 8.58 -0.11
CA TYR A 153 12.07 9.91 -0.62
C TYR A 153 11.70 9.89 -2.11
N GLN A 154 12.48 9.20 -2.96
CA GLN A 154 12.19 9.10 -4.39
C GLN A 154 10.84 8.41 -4.63
N GLN A 155 10.55 7.33 -3.90
CA GLN A 155 9.26 6.65 -3.94
C GLN A 155 8.11 7.60 -3.56
N GLN A 156 8.27 8.30 -2.43
CA GLN A 156 7.25 9.25 -1.96
C GLN A 156 6.99 10.35 -2.99
N PHE A 157 8.04 10.89 -3.59
CA PHE A 157 7.93 11.93 -4.62
C PHE A 157 7.16 11.45 -5.84
N LEU A 158 7.50 10.27 -6.36
CA LEU A 158 6.83 9.65 -7.51
C LEU A 158 5.36 9.33 -7.22
N ILE A 159 5.07 8.77 -6.04
CA ILE A 159 3.69 8.51 -5.61
C ILE A 159 2.89 9.80 -5.50
N LYS A 160 3.46 10.87 -4.93
CA LYS A 160 2.79 12.17 -4.84
C LYS A 160 2.46 12.73 -6.22
N LYS A 161 3.40 12.64 -7.17
CA LYS A 161 3.18 13.07 -8.56
C LYS A 161 2.04 12.27 -9.22
N MET A 162 2.05 10.95 -9.06
CA MET A 162 0.99 10.07 -9.55
C MET A 162 -0.37 10.43 -8.93
N ALA A 163 -0.42 10.61 -7.60
CA ALA A 163 -1.66 10.92 -6.89
C ALA A 163 -2.29 12.23 -7.39
N ILE A 164 -1.51 13.28 -7.57
CA ILE A 164 -2.01 14.56 -8.11
C ILE A 164 -2.55 14.40 -9.54
N SER A 165 -1.96 13.51 -10.33
CA SER A 165 -2.36 13.32 -11.73
C SER A 165 -3.59 12.42 -11.90
N LEU A 166 -3.73 11.38 -11.08
CA LEU A 166 -4.74 10.33 -11.27
C LEU A 166 -5.86 10.36 -10.20
N HIS A 167 -5.62 11.03 -9.08
CA HIS A 167 -6.55 11.11 -7.93
C HIS A 167 -6.60 12.54 -7.38
N PRO A 168 -7.05 13.52 -8.17
CA PRO A 168 -7.08 14.95 -7.82
C PRO A 168 -8.00 15.29 -6.66
#